data_4722bee2a96ba8ae95c0b800194812c5
#
_entry.id   4722bee2a96ba8ae95c0b800194812c5
#
_cell.length_a   1.000
_cell.length_b   1.000
_cell.length_c   1.000
_cell.angle_alpha   90.00
_cell.angle_beta   90.00
_cell.angle_gamma   90.00
#
_symmetry.space_group_name_H-M   'P 1'
#
loop_
_entity.id
_entity.type
_entity.pdbx_description
1 polymer ?
#
loop_
_entity_poly.entity_id
_entity_poly.type
_entity_poly.pdbx_seq_one_letter_code
_entity_poly.pdbx_strand_id
1 'polypeptide(L)'
;EGTQSAWLYDLLRPHVHELVVTSVRGGRGPKSDAKDAYGLAEKLRTGGLDRVVFKAPAEFRMLRELATVHRALTGDLVRVRLRIKSQFRSRGIASPGQAVYGKRNREQWLAKLPASHRRSTERLYAHLDFLVDLKAEAEKDLVKESHRHPIARVLETAPGMGPIRVARLLPVVITPHRFRTKRQFWSYCGLSVVTRSSSDWVQSDRGWVRVPVQQSRGLTREHNRVLKDVFKGAATTVVTQGGDDPLYQAYRKLASNGTKPNLAKVTLARRIAGTVLRMWKDEEVYQPERVLSAG
;
A
#
# COMPACT_ATOMS: atom_id res chain seq x y z
N GLU A 1 -16.65 11.47 -2.09
CA GLU A 1 -15.27 11.80 -2.43
C GLU A 1 -15.05 11.66 -3.94
N GLY A 2 -14.50 12.66 -4.60
CA GLY A 2 -14.21 12.68 -6.04
C GLY A 2 -12.91 13.42 -6.34
N THR A 3 -12.57 13.56 -7.60
CA THR A 3 -11.30 14.18 -8.06
C THR A 3 -11.13 15.60 -7.54
N GLN A 4 -12.22 16.35 -7.42
CA GLN A 4 -12.23 17.76 -6.98
C GLN A 4 -12.40 17.91 -5.45
N SER A 5 -12.55 16.81 -4.70
CA SER A 5 -12.90 16.87 -3.28
C SER A 5 -11.85 17.59 -2.41
N ALA A 6 -10.58 17.51 -2.77
CA ALA A 6 -9.52 18.19 -2.02
C ALA A 6 -9.57 19.71 -2.24
N TRP A 7 -9.69 20.15 -3.49
CA TRP A 7 -9.83 21.57 -3.84
C TRP A 7 -11.09 22.19 -3.20
N LEU A 8 -12.22 21.51 -3.32
CA LEU A 8 -13.47 22.00 -2.75
C LEU A 8 -13.42 22.05 -1.21
N TYR A 9 -12.76 21.07 -0.58
CA TYR A 9 -12.54 21.06 0.86
C TYR A 9 -11.73 22.30 1.30
N ASP A 10 -10.64 22.61 0.61
CA ASP A 10 -9.79 23.76 0.94
C ASP A 10 -10.55 25.08 0.73
N LEU A 11 -11.34 25.17 -0.34
CA LEU A 11 -12.15 26.35 -0.65
C LEU A 11 -13.25 26.60 0.39
N LEU A 12 -13.96 25.57 0.84
CA LEU A 12 -15.10 25.72 1.74
C LEU A 12 -14.70 25.78 3.22
N ARG A 13 -13.58 25.17 3.61
CA ARG A 13 -13.15 25.08 5.00
C ARG A 13 -13.14 26.42 5.77
N PRO A 14 -12.68 27.54 5.21
CA PRO A 14 -12.68 28.84 5.92
C PRO A 14 -14.07 29.41 6.15
N HIS A 15 -15.08 28.95 5.41
CA HIS A 15 -16.42 29.54 5.40
C HIS A 15 -17.45 28.76 6.22
N VAL A 16 -17.08 27.60 6.79
CA VAL A 16 -17.99 26.73 7.55
C VAL A 16 -17.38 26.30 8.87
N HIS A 17 -18.23 26.13 9.88
CA HIS A 17 -17.78 25.64 11.20
C HIS A 17 -17.27 24.20 11.13
N GLU A 18 -18.00 23.33 10.43
CA GLU A 18 -17.64 21.94 10.24
C GLU A 18 -17.77 21.54 8.77
N LEU A 19 -16.78 20.83 8.24
CA LEU A 19 -16.80 20.33 6.88
C LEU A 19 -16.48 18.84 6.87
N VAL A 20 -17.45 18.03 6.46
CA VAL A 20 -17.35 16.57 6.42
C VAL A 20 -17.28 16.10 4.97
N VAL A 21 -16.30 15.28 4.67
CA VAL A 21 -16.19 14.59 3.37
C VAL A 21 -16.59 13.14 3.57
N THR A 22 -17.56 12.68 2.78
CA THR A 22 -18.01 11.30 2.83
C THR A 22 -17.81 10.57 1.49
N SER A 23 -17.69 9.25 1.57
CA SER A 23 -17.64 8.38 0.40
C SER A 23 -19.01 7.75 0.19
N VAL A 24 -19.67 8.08 -0.91
CA VAL A 24 -20.99 7.54 -1.26
C VAL A 24 -20.82 6.20 -1.99
N ARG A 25 -21.52 5.16 -1.55
CA ARG A 25 -21.67 3.95 -2.36
C ARG A 25 -22.67 4.23 -3.47
N GLY A 26 -22.33 3.87 -4.70
CA GLY A 26 -23.27 3.89 -5.82
C GLY A 26 -24.50 3.05 -5.49
N GLY A 27 -25.65 3.69 -5.45
CA GLY A 27 -26.95 3.03 -5.33
C GLY A 27 -27.28 2.21 -6.60
N ARG A 28 -28.17 1.23 -6.48
CA ARG A 28 -28.79 0.57 -7.64
C ARG A 28 -29.92 1.47 -8.14
N GLY A 29 -29.82 1.98 -9.36
CA GLY A 29 -30.85 2.81 -9.98
C GLY A 29 -30.29 3.99 -10.78
N PRO A 30 -31.17 4.76 -11.47
CA PRO A 30 -30.78 5.94 -12.21
C PRO A 30 -30.17 6.99 -11.26
N LYS A 31 -28.96 7.42 -11.57
CA LYS A 31 -28.26 8.46 -10.82
C LYS A 31 -28.81 9.83 -11.21
N SER A 32 -29.01 10.66 -10.21
CA SER A 32 -29.35 12.08 -10.36
C SER A 32 -28.63 12.85 -9.27
N ASP A 33 -27.92 13.89 -9.64
CA ASP A 33 -27.15 14.74 -8.72
C ASP A 33 -28.06 15.33 -7.63
N ALA A 34 -29.29 15.70 -7.99
CA ALA A 34 -30.29 16.23 -7.04
C ALA A 34 -30.67 15.18 -5.98
N LYS A 35 -30.87 13.91 -6.37
CA LYS A 35 -31.17 12.81 -5.41
C LYS A 35 -29.98 12.51 -4.52
N ASP A 36 -28.80 12.52 -5.08
CA ASP A 36 -27.55 12.26 -4.33
C ASP A 36 -27.30 13.40 -3.33
N ALA A 37 -27.49 14.67 -3.74
CA ALA A 37 -27.36 15.84 -2.87
C ALA A 37 -28.41 15.82 -1.74
N TYR A 38 -29.68 15.54 -2.05
CA TYR A 38 -30.73 15.40 -1.03
C TYR A 38 -30.43 14.28 -0.04
N GLY A 39 -30.02 13.11 -0.54
CA GLY A 39 -29.66 11.96 0.30
C GLY A 39 -28.47 12.24 1.23
N LEU A 40 -27.50 13.05 0.78
CA LEU A 40 -26.37 13.48 1.60
C LEU A 40 -26.80 14.49 2.67
N ALA A 41 -27.64 15.48 2.29
CA ALA A 41 -28.17 16.48 3.22
C ALA A 41 -29.01 15.82 4.33
N GLU A 42 -29.87 14.85 3.98
CA GLU A 42 -30.68 14.10 4.95
C GLU A 42 -29.83 13.25 5.89
N LYS A 43 -28.79 12.59 5.37
CA LYS A 43 -27.82 11.85 6.22
C LYS A 43 -27.05 12.77 7.16
N LEU A 44 -26.67 13.96 6.71
CA LEU A 44 -26.03 14.95 7.55
C LEU A 44 -26.99 15.40 8.67
N ARG A 45 -28.22 15.74 8.33
CA ARG A 45 -29.27 16.17 9.27
C ARG A 45 -29.57 15.11 10.34
N THR A 46 -29.61 13.84 9.97
CA THR A 46 -29.91 12.70 10.86
C THR A 46 -28.70 12.13 11.59
N GLY A 47 -27.49 12.67 11.38
CA GLY A 47 -26.25 12.09 11.92
C GLY A 47 -25.87 10.72 11.32
N GLY A 48 -26.53 10.31 10.24
CA GLY A 48 -26.33 9.02 9.56
C GLY A 48 -25.21 9.01 8.52
N LEU A 49 -24.23 9.92 8.61
CA LEU A 49 -23.06 9.91 7.74
C LEU A 49 -22.10 8.79 8.12
N ASP A 50 -22.24 7.66 7.45
CA ASP A 50 -21.28 6.56 7.49
C ASP A 50 -20.12 6.87 6.55
N ARG A 51 -18.92 6.52 6.83
CA ARG A 51 -17.73 6.63 5.96
C ARG A 51 -17.20 8.04 5.76
N VAL A 52 -17.05 8.73 6.86
CA VAL A 52 -16.31 9.98 6.88
C VAL A 52 -14.88 9.72 6.39
N VAL A 53 -14.45 10.49 5.37
CA VAL A 53 -13.11 10.42 4.83
C VAL A 53 -12.23 11.41 5.59
N PHE A 54 -11.21 10.87 6.24
CA PHE A 54 -10.25 11.72 6.93
C PHE A 54 -9.43 12.53 5.92
N LYS A 55 -9.47 13.86 6.02
CA LYS A 55 -8.66 14.74 5.20
C LYS A 55 -7.34 15.07 5.90
N ALA A 56 -6.25 14.96 5.14
CA ALA A 56 -4.93 15.27 5.64
C ALA A 56 -4.79 16.77 5.93
N PRO A 57 -4.09 17.15 7.02
CA PRO A 57 -3.63 18.52 7.20
C PRO A 57 -2.82 19.03 6.02
N ALA A 58 -2.78 20.35 5.84
CA ALA A 58 -2.09 20.99 4.72
C ALA A 58 -0.61 20.61 4.62
N GLU A 59 0.05 20.35 5.76
CA GLU A 59 1.45 19.94 5.85
C GLU A 59 1.78 18.65 5.09
N PHE A 60 0.81 17.72 4.94
CA PHE A 60 0.99 16.48 4.19
C PHE A 60 0.64 16.59 2.71
N ARG A 61 0.22 17.76 2.24
CA ARG A 61 -0.26 17.93 0.86
C ARG A 61 0.85 17.68 -0.15
N MET A 62 1.99 18.35 0.04
CA MET A 62 3.16 18.20 -0.84
C MET A 62 3.66 16.75 -0.86
N LEU A 63 3.81 16.14 0.29
CA LEU A 63 4.25 14.74 0.39
C LEU A 63 3.27 13.79 -0.31
N ARG A 64 1.97 14.05 -0.26
CA ARG A 64 0.94 13.26 -0.95
C ARG A 64 1.06 13.38 -2.46
N GLU A 65 1.25 14.59 -2.98
CA GLU A 65 1.45 14.84 -4.42
C GLU A 65 2.71 14.13 -4.93
N LEU A 66 3.85 14.30 -4.26
CA LEU A 66 5.10 13.62 -4.61
C LEU A 66 4.97 12.09 -4.57
N ALA A 67 4.28 11.54 -3.56
CA ALA A 67 4.01 10.11 -3.50
C ALA A 67 3.11 9.63 -4.64
N THR A 68 2.19 10.47 -5.10
CA THR A 68 1.30 10.17 -6.24
C THR A 68 2.09 10.18 -7.54
N VAL A 69 2.92 11.18 -7.77
CA VAL A 69 3.82 11.28 -8.95
C VAL A 69 4.77 10.09 -9.00
N HIS A 70 5.47 9.80 -7.90
CA HIS A 70 6.38 8.65 -7.82
C HIS A 70 5.67 7.32 -8.15
N ARG A 71 4.44 7.13 -7.68
CA ARG A 71 3.64 5.95 -7.98
C ARG A 71 3.26 5.88 -9.46
N ALA A 72 2.89 7.00 -10.08
CA ALA A 72 2.57 7.09 -11.50
C ALA A 72 3.79 6.69 -12.35
N LEU A 73 4.95 7.30 -12.09
CA LEU A 73 6.21 6.98 -12.79
C LEU A 73 6.63 5.51 -12.62
N THR A 74 6.43 4.94 -11.43
CA THR A 74 6.68 3.51 -11.20
C THR A 74 5.76 2.64 -12.07
N GLY A 75 4.50 3.02 -12.21
CA GLY A 75 3.54 2.35 -13.09
C GLY A 75 3.92 2.47 -14.57
N ASP A 76 4.39 3.64 -15.01
CA ASP A 76 4.83 3.87 -16.38
C ASP A 76 6.06 3.03 -16.71
N LEU A 77 7.03 2.96 -15.81
CA LEU A 77 8.18 2.06 -15.95
C LEU A 77 7.77 0.60 -16.16
N VAL A 78 6.83 0.11 -15.36
CA VAL A 78 6.31 -1.26 -15.52
C VAL A 78 5.67 -1.43 -16.91
N ARG A 79 4.85 -0.47 -17.36
CA ARG A 79 4.20 -0.50 -18.67
C ARG A 79 5.22 -0.54 -19.81
N VAL A 80 6.23 0.33 -19.77
CA VAL A 80 7.29 0.36 -20.81
C VAL A 80 8.09 -0.93 -20.82
N ARG A 81 8.47 -1.45 -19.65
CA ARG A 81 9.15 -2.74 -19.54
C ARG A 81 8.34 -3.89 -20.14
N LEU A 82 7.04 -3.93 -19.89
CA LEU A 82 6.14 -4.94 -20.48
C LEU A 82 6.05 -4.77 -22.00
N ARG A 83 5.99 -3.53 -22.52
CA ARG A 83 6.01 -3.26 -23.96
C ARG A 83 7.31 -3.75 -24.62
N ILE A 84 8.47 -3.50 -23.99
CA ILE A 84 9.75 -4.02 -24.49
C ILE A 84 9.71 -5.55 -24.56
N LYS A 85 9.31 -6.22 -23.49
CA LYS A 85 9.19 -7.69 -23.50
C LYS A 85 8.22 -8.21 -24.58
N SER A 86 7.16 -7.46 -24.83
CA SER A 86 6.18 -7.80 -25.85
C SER A 86 6.78 -7.79 -27.26
N GLN A 87 7.72 -6.88 -27.58
CA GLN A 87 8.41 -6.85 -28.86
C GLN A 87 9.16 -8.18 -29.14
N PHE A 88 9.81 -8.72 -28.12
CA PHE A 88 10.53 -9.99 -28.22
C PHE A 88 9.56 -11.19 -28.26
N ARG A 89 8.60 -11.19 -27.33
CA ARG A 89 7.64 -12.31 -27.21
C ARG A 89 6.81 -12.50 -28.47
N SER A 90 6.40 -11.42 -29.13
CA SER A 90 5.64 -11.48 -30.39
C SER A 90 6.43 -12.12 -31.54
N ARG A 91 7.71 -12.32 -31.36
CA ARG A 91 8.63 -12.98 -32.33
C ARG A 91 9.18 -14.32 -31.83
N GLY A 92 8.56 -14.90 -30.80
CA GLY A 92 9.02 -16.17 -30.22
C GLY A 92 10.34 -16.07 -29.46
N ILE A 93 10.85 -14.83 -29.19
CA ILE A 93 12.14 -14.65 -28.53
C ILE A 93 11.89 -14.60 -27.02
N ALA A 94 12.41 -15.59 -26.29
CA ALA A 94 12.35 -15.63 -24.85
C ALA A 94 13.23 -14.52 -24.25
N SER A 95 12.65 -13.73 -23.31
CA SER A 95 13.33 -12.64 -22.59
C SER A 95 13.14 -12.79 -21.07
N PRO A 96 13.75 -13.82 -20.46
CA PRO A 96 13.63 -14.07 -19.03
C PRO A 96 14.32 -13.00 -18.19
N GLY A 97 13.85 -12.81 -16.95
CA GLY A 97 14.48 -11.93 -15.98
C GLY A 97 14.50 -10.45 -16.38
N GLN A 98 15.58 -9.76 -16.04
CA GLN A 98 15.78 -8.31 -16.23
C GLN A 98 16.85 -7.98 -17.29
N ALA A 99 17.56 -8.98 -17.82
CA ALA A 99 18.71 -8.77 -18.73
C ALA A 99 18.34 -7.95 -19.97
N VAL A 100 17.12 -8.12 -20.49
CA VAL A 100 16.63 -7.38 -21.67
C VAL A 100 16.56 -5.86 -21.46
N TYR A 101 16.56 -5.35 -20.22
CA TYR A 101 16.48 -3.91 -19.93
C TYR A 101 17.86 -3.26 -19.74
N GLY A 102 18.91 -4.06 -19.51
CA GLY A 102 20.25 -3.57 -19.23
C GLY A 102 20.89 -2.86 -20.44
N LYS A 103 21.38 -1.62 -20.24
CA LYS A 103 22.01 -0.81 -21.31
C LYS A 103 23.10 -1.56 -22.07
N ARG A 104 23.96 -2.32 -21.35
CA ARG A 104 25.09 -3.08 -21.92
C ARG A 104 24.68 -4.18 -22.91
N ASN A 105 23.48 -4.74 -22.76
CA ASN A 105 23.04 -5.90 -23.53
C ASN A 105 22.05 -5.52 -24.65
N ARG A 106 21.69 -4.26 -24.80
CA ARG A 106 20.61 -3.82 -25.72
C ARG A 106 20.88 -4.15 -27.16
N GLU A 107 22.10 -3.93 -27.65
CA GLU A 107 22.47 -4.23 -29.02
C GLU A 107 22.33 -5.71 -29.33
N GLN A 108 22.77 -6.58 -28.41
CA GLN A 108 22.64 -8.02 -28.56
C GLN A 108 21.14 -8.46 -28.58
N TRP A 109 20.28 -7.77 -27.82
CA TRP A 109 18.85 -8.01 -27.84
C TRP A 109 18.23 -7.48 -29.14
N LEU A 110 18.55 -6.27 -29.56
CA LEU A 110 18.06 -5.67 -30.79
C LEU A 110 18.46 -6.48 -32.03
N ALA A 111 19.67 -7.04 -32.04
CA ALA A 111 20.13 -7.90 -33.14
C ALA A 111 19.25 -9.14 -33.36
N LYS A 112 18.56 -9.62 -32.34
CA LYS A 112 17.59 -10.74 -32.43
C LYS A 112 16.27 -10.36 -33.10
N LEU A 113 15.98 -9.05 -33.24
CA LEU A 113 14.74 -8.57 -33.84
C LEU A 113 14.89 -8.29 -35.34
N PRO A 114 13.84 -8.52 -36.15
CA PRO A 114 13.80 -8.03 -37.52
C PRO A 114 13.99 -6.51 -37.59
N ALA A 115 14.56 -6.02 -38.68
CA ALA A 115 14.85 -4.59 -38.88
C ALA A 115 13.62 -3.68 -38.66
N SER A 116 12.44 -4.13 -39.06
CA SER A 116 11.17 -3.42 -38.86
C SER A 116 10.79 -3.19 -37.39
N HIS A 117 11.30 -4.02 -36.46
CA HIS A 117 10.98 -3.94 -35.03
C HIS A 117 12.09 -3.27 -34.22
N ARG A 118 13.32 -3.20 -34.73
CA ARG A 118 14.46 -2.61 -34.02
C ARG A 118 14.18 -1.14 -33.68
N ARG A 119 13.82 -0.34 -34.69
CA ARG A 119 13.57 1.10 -34.51
C ARG A 119 12.48 1.42 -33.48
N SER A 120 11.41 0.66 -33.44
CA SER A 120 10.36 0.84 -32.44
C SER A 120 10.82 0.43 -31.03
N THR A 121 11.62 -0.64 -30.93
CA THR A 121 12.17 -1.10 -29.65
C THR A 121 13.24 -0.15 -29.12
N GLU A 122 14.07 0.45 -29.96
CA GLU A 122 15.02 1.52 -29.59
C GLU A 122 14.30 2.71 -28.95
N ARG A 123 13.18 3.15 -29.52
CA ARG A 123 12.37 4.21 -28.94
C ARG A 123 11.79 3.83 -27.57
N LEU A 124 11.39 2.56 -27.38
CA LEU A 124 10.95 2.07 -26.07
C LEU A 124 12.11 2.03 -25.05
N TYR A 125 13.32 1.73 -25.48
CA TYR A 125 14.51 1.83 -24.61
C TYR A 125 14.83 3.27 -24.22
N ALA A 126 14.78 4.23 -25.17
CA ALA A 126 14.95 5.64 -24.87
C ALA A 126 13.88 6.15 -23.87
N HIS A 127 12.62 5.73 -24.06
CA HIS A 127 11.55 6.03 -23.12
C HIS A 127 11.78 5.39 -21.74
N LEU A 128 12.29 4.15 -21.70
CA LEU A 128 12.64 3.50 -20.43
C LEU A 128 13.71 4.29 -19.68
N ASP A 129 14.78 4.75 -20.37
CA ASP A 129 15.87 5.50 -19.75
C ASP A 129 15.36 6.82 -19.19
N PHE A 130 14.60 7.57 -19.98
CA PHE A 130 13.99 8.84 -19.52
C PHE A 130 13.14 8.64 -18.25
N LEU A 131 12.31 7.58 -18.22
CA LEU A 131 11.49 7.28 -17.04
C LEU A 131 12.33 6.83 -15.83
N VAL A 132 13.45 6.17 -16.04
CA VAL A 132 14.37 5.78 -14.95
C VAL A 132 14.94 7.02 -14.29
N ASP A 133 15.42 7.97 -15.08
CA ASP A 133 16.02 9.21 -14.59
C ASP A 133 14.96 10.07 -13.88
N LEU A 134 13.80 10.27 -14.49
CA LEU A 134 12.70 11.03 -13.92
C LEU A 134 12.19 10.42 -12.60
N LYS A 135 12.13 9.07 -12.53
CA LYS A 135 11.77 8.38 -11.29
C LYS A 135 12.81 8.59 -10.19
N ALA A 136 14.10 8.59 -10.53
CA ALA A 136 15.17 8.81 -9.56
C ALA A 136 15.11 10.24 -8.98
N GLU A 137 14.80 11.25 -9.79
CA GLU A 137 14.55 12.62 -9.33
C GLU A 137 13.34 12.68 -8.40
N ALA A 138 12.21 12.09 -8.81
CA ALA A 138 11.00 12.04 -7.99
C ALA A 138 11.23 11.31 -6.65
N GLU A 139 12.10 10.30 -6.60
CA GLU A 139 12.49 9.61 -5.36
C GLU A 139 13.27 10.54 -4.42
N LYS A 140 14.19 11.34 -4.95
CA LYS A 140 14.95 12.33 -4.16
C LYS A 140 14.03 13.36 -3.53
N ASP A 141 13.12 13.93 -4.33
CA ASP A 141 12.16 14.94 -3.85
C ASP A 141 11.22 14.36 -2.81
N LEU A 142 10.70 13.16 -3.05
CA LEU A 142 9.82 12.46 -2.13
C LEU A 142 10.48 12.20 -0.77
N VAL A 143 11.73 11.73 -0.77
CA VAL A 143 12.49 11.47 0.47
C VAL A 143 12.84 12.77 1.17
N LYS A 144 13.26 13.79 0.43
CA LYS A 144 13.57 15.12 0.99
C LYS A 144 12.35 15.72 1.70
N GLU A 145 11.18 15.64 1.09
CA GLU A 145 9.94 16.13 1.70
C GLU A 145 9.53 15.29 2.91
N SER A 146 9.67 13.96 2.83
CA SER A 146 9.41 13.05 3.94
C SER A 146 10.23 13.39 5.18
N HIS A 147 11.50 13.75 5.01
CA HIS A 147 12.42 14.08 6.11
C HIS A 147 12.13 15.43 6.80
N ARG A 148 11.19 16.23 6.27
CA ARG A 148 10.64 17.39 7.01
C ARG A 148 9.77 16.96 8.19
N HIS A 149 9.29 15.73 8.19
CA HIS A 149 8.54 15.14 9.29
C HIS A 149 9.51 14.32 10.16
N PRO A 150 9.82 14.73 11.40
CA PRO A 150 10.83 14.05 12.26
C PRO A 150 10.57 12.56 12.43
N ILE A 151 9.30 12.16 12.49
CA ILE A 151 8.88 10.78 12.60
C ILE A 151 9.36 9.89 11.44
N ALA A 152 9.67 10.47 10.28
CA ALA A 152 10.17 9.70 9.14
C ALA A 152 11.44 8.92 9.50
N ARG A 153 12.41 9.60 10.11
CA ARG A 153 13.70 9.00 10.50
C ARG A 153 13.53 7.90 11.55
N VAL A 154 12.57 8.06 12.45
CA VAL A 154 12.21 7.05 13.45
C VAL A 154 11.68 5.80 12.75
N LEU A 155 10.73 5.94 11.84
CA LEU A 155 10.10 4.81 11.15
C LEU A 155 11.03 4.10 10.16
N GLU A 156 12.04 4.80 9.62
CA GLU A 156 13.06 4.22 8.74
C GLU A 156 13.97 3.21 9.44
N THR A 157 14.05 3.25 10.77
CA THR A 157 14.80 2.27 11.56
C THR A 157 14.14 0.89 11.60
N ALA A 158 12.84 0.79 11.27
CA ALA A 158 12.14 -0.48 11.26
C ALA A 158 12.62 -1.38 10.11
N PRO A 159 12.81 -2.68 10.33
CA PRO A 159 13.26 -3.62 9.31
C PRO A 159 12.41 -3.58 8.05
N GLY A 160 13.06 -3.39 6.90
CA GLY A 160 12.42 -3.31 5.61
C GLY A 160 11.68 -1.99 5.32
N MET A 161 11.68 -1.02 6.22
CA MET A 161 11.02 0.28 6.06
C MET A 161 12.02 1.35 5.61
N GLY A 162 12.55 1.22 4.39
CA GLY A 162 13.44 2.26 3.84
C GLY A 162 12.70 3.58 3.52
N PRO A 163 13.47 4.67 3.20
CA PRO A 163 12.95 6.03 3.07
C PRO A 163 11.74 6.17 2.15
N ILE A 164 11.77 5.53 0.99
CA ILE A 164 10.65 5.59 0.02
C ILE A 164 9.37 4.95 0.59
N ARG A 165 9.48 3.86 1.36
CA ARG A 165 8.31 3.22 1.97
C ARG A 165 7.71 4.09 3.06
N VAL A 166 8.56 4.71 3.88
CA VAL A 166 8.12 5.65 4.93
C VAL A 166 7.49 6.88 4.28
N ALA A 167 8.10 7.47 3.26
CA ALA A 167 7.56 8.61 2.54
C ALA A 167 6.18 8.32 1.89
N ARG A 168 5.93 7.08 1.47
CA ARG A 168 4.62 6.64 0.96
C ARG A 168 3.61 6.33 2.07
N LEU A 169 4.08 5.95 3.26
CA LEU A 169 3.26 5.63 4.42
C LEU A 169 2.67 6.90 5.06
N LEU A 170 3.53 7.91 5.30
CA LEU A 170 3.20 9.12 6.05
C LEU A 170 1.94 9.83 5.55
N PRO A 171 1.79 10.19 4.26
CA PRO A 171 0.65 10.96 3.76
C PRO A 171 -0.65 10.16 3.70
N VAL A 172 -0.59 8.85 3.91
CA VAL A 172 -1.77 7.98 3.97
C VAL A 172 -2.25 7.76 5.40
N VAL A 173 -1.32 7.53 6.32
CA VAL A 173 -1.63 7.31 7.74
C VAL A 173 -1.86 8.63 8.45
N ILE A 174 -1.03 9.64 8.22
CA ILE A 174 -1.07 11.00 8.74
C ILE A 174 -0.81 11.05 10.25
N THR A 175 -1.58 10.31 11.03
CA THR A 175 -1.40 10.14 12.48
C THR A 175 -1.75 8.71 12.89
N PRO A 176 -0.94 8.10 13.78
CA PRO A 176 -1.19 6.74 14.25
C PRO A 176 -2.40 6.65 15.19
N HIS A 177 -2.82 7.78 15.78
CA HIS A 177 -3.91 7.86 16.74
C HIS A 177 -5.29 7.63 16.12
N ARG A 178 -5.41 7.66 14.78
CA ARG A 178 -6.62 7.19 14.06
C ARG A 178 -6.95 5.73 14.33
N PHE A 179 -5.98 4.94 14.74
CA PHE A 179 -6.14 3.51 14.95
C PHE A 179 -6.02 3.17 16.43
N ARG A 180 -7.15 2.87 17.08
CA ARG A 180 -7.16 2.47 18.50
C ARG A 180 -6.38 1.17 18.71
N THR A 181 -6.47 0.22 17.77
CA THR A 181 -5.84 -1.10 17.87
C THR A 181 -5.02 -1.45 16.63
N LYS A 182 -4.02 -2.33 16.81
CA LYS A 182 -3.26 -2.92 15.69
C LYS A 182 -4.17 -3.64 14.67
N ARG A 183 -5.30 -4.24 15.12
CA ARG A 183 -6.25 -4.93 14.23
C ARG A 183 -6.96 -3.96 13.28
N GLN A 184 -7.34 -2.77 13.74
CA GLN A 184 -7.91 -1.72 12.89
C GLN A 184 -6.91 -1.28 11.82
N PHE A 185 -5.64 -1.07 12.21
CA PHE A 185 -4.57 -0.72 11.27
C PHE A 185 -4.34 -1.84 10.24
N TRP A 186 -4.27 -3.09 10.67
CA TRP A 186 -4.16 -4.23 9.75
C TRP A 186 -5.33 -4.32 8.76
N SER A 187 -6.54 -4.05 9.21
CA SER A 187 -7.73 -4.00 8.34
C SER A 187 -7.58 -2.90 7.29
N TYR A 188 -7.18 -1.70 7.71
CA TYR A 188 -6.93 -0.57 6.81
C TYR A 188 -5.81 -0.86 5.80
N CYS A 189 -4.76 -1.57 6.21
CA CYS A 189 -3.68 -2.03 5.35
C CYS A 189 -4.03 -3.24 4.46
N GLY A 190 -5.20 -3.85 4.63
CA GLY A 190 -5.57 -5.08 3.90
C GLY A 190 -4.78 -6.31 4.29
N LEU A 191 -4.31 -6.35 5.53
CA LEU A 191 -3.55 -7.45 6.11
C LEU A 191 -4.39 -8.28 7.10
N SER A 192 -5.58 -7.83 7.46
CA SER A 192 -6.48 -8.52 8.38
C SER A 192 -7.13 -9.72 7.71
N VAL A 193 -7.24 -10.82 8.44
CA VAL A 193 -7.98 -12.01 8.00
C VAL A 193 -9.47 -11.76 8.20
N VAL A 194 -10.25 -12.06 7.19
CA VAL A 194 -11.71 -12.05 7.26
C VAL A 194 -12.18 -13.44 7.64
N THR A 195 -12.79 -13.56 8.80
CA THR A 195 -13.47 -14.75 9.26
C THR A 195 -14.99 -14.53 9.13
N ARG A 196 -15.67 -15.48 8.54
CA ARG A 196 -17.13 -15.50 8.50
C ARG A 196 -17.61 -16.82 9.07
N SER A 197 -18.40 -16.77 10.12
CA SER A 197 -19.18 -17.90 10.64
C SER A 197 -20.65 -17.66 10.29
N SER A 198 -21.33 -18.67 9.81
CA SER A 198 -22.76 -18.62 9.52
C SER A 198 -23.61 -19.05 10.73
N SER A 199 -23.00 -19.71 11.73
CA SER A 199 -23.64 -20.05 12.99
C SER A 199 -22.69 -19.75 14.14
N ASP A 200 -23.11 -18.88 15.05
CA ASP A 200 -22.26 -18.45 16.15
C ASP A 200 -22.34 -19.39 17.37
N TRP A 201 -23.41 -20.18 17.49
CA TRP A 201 -23.66 -21.02 18.64
C TRP A 201 -24.19 -22.41 18.27
N VAL A 202 -23.70 -23.45 18.94
CA VAL A 202 -24.15 -24.85 18.83
C VAL A 202 -24.49 -25.35 20.23
N GLN A 203 -25.57 -26.12 20.34
CA GLN A 203 -25.92 -26.80 21.58
C GLN A 203 -24.96 -27.95 21.81
N SER A 204 -24.29 -27.95 22.95
CA SER A 204 -23.47 -29.05 23.46
C SER A 204 -24.04 -29.59 24.75
N ASP A 205 -23.54 -30.74 25.25
CA ASP A 205 -23.96 -31.33 26.51
C ASP A 205 -23.79 -30.40 27.73
N ARG A 206 -22.99 -29.34 27.58
CA ARG A 206 -22.75 -28.29 28.60
C ARG A 206 -23.49 -26.98 28.32
N GLY A 207 -24.47 -26.98 27.40
CA GLY A 207 -25.22 -25.81 26.99
C GLY A 207 -24.75 -25.24 25.67
N TRP A 208 -25.19 -24.01 25.36
CA TRP A 208 -24.83 -23.32 24.12
C TRP A 208 -23.36 -22.88 24.11
N VAL A 209 -22.58 -23.41 23.17
CA VAL A 209 -21.15 -23.10 23.02
C VAL A 209 -20.92 -22.41 21.68
N ARG A 210 -20.08 -21.40 21.68
CA ARG A 210 -19.69 -20.71 20.46
C ARG A 210 -18.84 -21.64 19.58
N VAL A 211 -19.28 -21.84 18.33
CA VAL A 211 -18.53 -22.67 17.37
C VAL A 211 -17.20 -21.99 17.05
N PRO A 212 -16.05 -22.66 17.14
CA PRO A 212 -14.80 -22.11 16.70
C PRO A 212 -14.88 -21.78 15.22
N VAL A 213 -14.45 -20.56 14.84
CA VAL A 213 -14.50 -20.07 13.46
C VAL A 213 -13.66 -20.96 12.55
N GLN A 214 -14.30 -21.77 11.75
CA GLN A 214 -13.62 -22.79 10.93
C GLN A 214 -13.21 -22.29 9.54
N GLN A 215 -13.74 -21.16 9.06
CA GLN A 215 -13.46 -20.67 7.70
C GLN A 215 -12.89 -19.26 7.68
N SER A 216 -11.60 -19.16 7.34
CA SER A 216 -10.97 -17.92 6.94
C SER A 216 -11.21 -17.69 5.45
N ARG A 217 -11.81 -16.55 5.08
CA ARG A 217 -12.08 -16.17 3.68
C ARG A 217 -11.02 -15.23 3.08
N GLY A 218 -9.77 -15.39 3.49
CA GLY A 218 -8.65 -14.58 3.01
C GLY A 218 -8.54 -13.21 3.67
N LEU A 219 -7.96 -12.26 2.98
CA LEU A 219 -7.69 -10.93 3.52
C LEU A 219 -8.80 -9.93 3.17
N THR A 220 -8.92 -8.87 4.00
CA THR A 220 -9.82 -7.74 3.77
C THR A 220 -9.67 -7.19 2.36
N ARG A 221 -10.78 -7.09 1.62
CA ARG A 221 -10.79 -6.59 0.23
C ARG A 221 -10.86 -5.07 0.16
N GLU A 222 -11.66 -4.44 1.01
CA GLU A 222 -11.74 -2.98 1.13
C GLU A 222 -10.58 -2.48 2.00
N HIS A 223 -9.53 -1.94 1.37
CA HIS A 223 -8.32 -1.52 2.07
C HIS A 223 -7.52 -0.49 1.27
N ASN A 224 -6.60 0.18 1.92
CA ASN A 224 -5.64 1.05 1.25
C ASN A 224 -4.56 0.23 0.53
N ARG A 225 -4.55 0.31 -0.81
CA ARG A 225 -3.62 -0.46 -1.64
C ARG A 225 -2.16 -0.04 -1.45
N VAL A 226 -1.91 1.26 -1.17
CA VAL A 226 -0.55 1.77 -0.97
C VAL A 226 0.07 1.15 0.28
N LEU A 227 -0.66 1.11 1.38
CA LEU A 227 -0.17 0.51 2.63
C LEU A 227 0.06 -0.99 2.50
N LYS A 228 -0.83 -1.69 1.80
CA LYS A 228 -0.64 -3.12 1.54
C LYS A 228 0.66 -3.39 0.77
N ASP A 229 0.94 -2.58 -0.25
CA ASP A 229 2.16 -2.66 -1.04
C ASP A 229 3.40 -2.34 -0.19
N VAL A 230 3.36 -1.27 0.62
CA VAL A 230 4.43 -0.88 1.54
C VAL A 230 4.81 -2.03 2.47
N PHE A 231 3.85 -2.60 3.20
CA PHE A 231 4.17 -3.63 4.18
C PHE A 231 4.49 -5.00 3.58
N LYS A 232 3.88 -5.36 2.46
CA LYS A 232 4.29 -6.57 1.72
C LYS A 232 5.68 -6.42 1.13
N GLY A 233 6.01 -5.23 0.62
CA GLY A 233 7.34 -4.91 0.15
C GLY A 233 8.38 -4.95 1.28
N ALA A 234 8.06 -4.38 2.46
CA ALA A 234 8.90 -4.44 3.64
C ALA A 234 9.18 -5.89 4.07
N ALA A 235 8.14 -6.72 4.16
CA ALA A 235 8.29 -8.14 4.47
C ALA A 235 9.15 -8.89 3.44
N THR A 236 9.02 -8.56 2.15
CA THR A 236 9.87 -9.16 1.12
C THR A 236 11.32 -8.76 1.31
N THR A 237 11.62 -7.50 1.62
CA THR A 237 12.98 -7.02 1.88
C THR A 237 13.58 -7.75 3.09
N VAL A 238 12.86 -7.84 4.20
CA VAL A 238 13.32 -8.58 5.41
C VAL A 238 13.64 -10.03 5.07
N VAL A 239 12.79 -10.70 4.30
CA VAL A 239 13.02 -12.10 3.89
C VAL A 239 14.22 -12.25 2.97
N THR A 240 14.45 -11.28 2.08
CA THR A 240 15.58 -11.30 1.13
C THR A 240 16.91 -10.98 1.81
N GLN A 241 16.91 -10.06 2.77
CA GLN A 241 18.12 -9.69 3.53
C GLN A 241 18.53 -10.77 4.54
N GLY A 242 17.55 -11.44 5.15
CA GLY A 242 17.84 -12.43 6.18
C GLY A 242 18.34 -11.80 7.48
N GLY A 243 19.14 -12.55 8.24
CA GLY A 243 19.83 -12.08 9.45
C GLY A 243 19.18 -12.56 10.76
N ASP A 244 19.58 -11.91 11.86
CA ASP A 244 19.19 -12.33 13.23
C ASP A 244 18.05 -11.51 13.83
N ASP A 245 17.47 -10.60 13.05
CA ASP A 245 16.35 -9.78 13.50
C ASP A 245 15.15 -10.64 13.92
N PRO A 246 14.51 -10.36 15.07
CA PRO A 246 13.38 -11.15 15.57
C PRO A 246 12.21 -11.28 14.59
N LEU A 247 11.97 -10.28 13.73
CA LEU A 247 10.95 -10.35 12.70
C LEU A 247 11.29 -11.40 11.63
N TYR A 248 12.56 -11.46 11.21
CA TYR A 248 13.01 -12.50 10.29
C TYR A 248 12.99 -13.89 10.93
N GLN A 249 13.45 -14.04 12.17
CA GLN A 249 13.41 -15.30 12.89
C GLN A 249 11.97 -15.82 13.07
N ALA A 250 11.03 -14.92 13.34
CA ALA A 250 9.62 -15.26 13.39
C ALA A 250 9.07 -15.76 12.03
N TYR A 251 9.54 -15.20 10.92
CA TYR A 251 9.20 -15.69 9.59
C TYR A 251 9.79 -17.08 9.35
N ARG A 252 11.07 -17.29 9.69
CA ARG A 252 11.74 -18.60 9.56
C ARG A 252 11.01 -19.69 10.34
N LYS A 253 10.65 -19.41 11.59
CA LYS A 253 9.87 -20.32 12.43
C LYS A 253 8.54 -20.74 11.80
N LEU A 254 7.83 -19.79 11.18
CA LEU A 254 6.58 -20.10 10.46
C LEU A 254 6.83 -20.96 9.22
N ALA A 255 7.88 -20.67 8.47
CA ALA A 255 8.23 -21.43 7.27
C ALA A 255 8.70 -22.87 7.61
N SER A 256 9.51 -23.04 8.67
CA SER A 256 9.95 -24.35 9.13
C SER A 256 8.81 -25.20 9.69
N ASN A 257 7.77 -24.57 10.25
CA ASN A 257 6.55 -25.24 10.72
C ASN A 257 5.54 -25.54 9.57
N GLY A 258 5.97 -25.52 8.32
CA GLY A 258 5.16 -25.89 7.16
C GLY A 258 4.19 -24.82 6.67
N THR A 259 4.25 -23.56 7.19
CA THR A 259 3.43 -22.48 6.66
C THR A 259 3.88 -22.11 5.24
N LYS A 260 2.94 -22.06 4.29
CA LYS A 260 3.24 -21.67 2.90
C LYS A 260 3.98 -20.32 2.88
N PRO A 261 5.07 -20.17 2.11
CA PRO A 261 5.94 -18.98 2.12
C PRO A 261 5.20 -17.64 1.95
N ASN A 262 4.20 -17.60 1.05
CA ASN A 262 3.39 -16.40 0.85
C ASN A 262 2.53 -16.04 2.07
N LEU A 263 2.03 -17.02 2.81
CA LEU A 263 1.24 -16.82 4.03
C LEU A 263 2.15 -16.36 5.17
N ALA A 264 3.33 -16.97 5.31
CA ALA A 264 4.34 -16.55 6.27
C ALA A 264 4.78 -15.09 6.03
N LYS A 265 4.99 -14.66 4.74
CA LYS A 265 5.27 -13.26 4.39
C LYS A 265 4.14 -12.31 4.76
N VAL A 266 2.88 -12.71 4.58
CA VAL A 266 1.74 -11.88 5.01
C VAL A 266 1.69 -11.74 6.53
N THR A 267 2.03 -12.79 7.27
CA THR A 267 2.11 -12.73 8.73
C THR A 267 3.26 -11.82 9.18
N LEU A 268 4.41 -11.89 8.52
CA LEU A 268 5.52 -10.95 8.72
C LEU A 268 5.10 -9.50 8.43
N ALA A 269 4.40 -9.26 7.32
CA ALA A 269 3.90 -7.91 6.98
C ALA A 269 2.98 -7.34 8.08
N ARG A 270 2.12 -8.18 8.71
CA ARG A 270 1.31 -7.77 9.86
C ARG A 270 2.15 -7.40 11.06
N ARG A 271 3.19 -8.20 11.37
CA ARG A 271 4.09 -7.90 12.48
C ARG A 271 4.82 -6.58 12.25
N ILE A 272 5.40 -6.37 11.06
CA ILE A 272 6.03 -5.10 10.69
C ILE A 272 5.03 -3.94 10.83
N ALA A 273 3.81 -4.07 10.30
CA ALA A 273 2.80 -3.04 10.42
C ALA A 273 2.43 -2.72 11.88
N GLY A 274 2.31 -3.73 12.73
CA GLY A 274 2.07 -3.54 14.17
C GLY A 274 3.22 -2.86 14.89
N THR A 275 4.46 -3.22 14.55
CA THR A 275 5.67 -2.59 15.07
C THR A 275 5.76 -1.12 14.66
N VAL A 276 5.58 -0.82 13.37
CA VAL A 276 5.58 0.55 12.84
C VAL A 276 4.50 1.41 13.49
N LEU A 277 3.29 0.87 13.70
CA LEU A 277 2.22 1.60 14.38
C LEU A 277 2.60 1.95 15.83
N ARG A 278 3.22 1.02 16.55
CA ARG A 278 3.71 1.24 17.92
C ARG A 278 4.82 2.30 17.93
N MET A 279 5.86 2.12 17.12
CA MET A 279 6.97 3.08 17.00
C MET A 279 6.46 4.50 16.73
N TRP A 280 5.43 4.62 15.88
CA TRP A 280 4.84 5.92 15.57
C TRP A 280 4.05 6.52 16.73
N LYS A 281 3.36 5.69 17.54
CA LYS A 281 2.62 6.15 18.73
C LYS A 281 3.53 6.57 19.86
N ASP A 282 4.60 5.80 20.03
CA ASP A 282 5.57 6.00 21.11
C ASP A 282 6.69 6.97 20.70
N GLU A 283 6.77 7.34 19.41
CA GLU A 283 7.83 8.16 18.79
C GLU A 283 9.24 7.59 19.03
N GLU A 284 9.34 6.27 19.14
CA GLU A 284 10.58 5.57 19.45
C GLU A 284 11.15 4.80 18.25
N VAL A 285 12.48 4.77 18.14
CA VAL A 285 13.19 3.94 17.15
C VAL A 285 12.92 2.45 17.35
N TYR A 286 13.22 1.67 16.34
CA TYR A 286 13.03 0.23 16.39
C TYR A 286 13.86 -0.42 17.50
N GLN A 287 13.21 -1.23 18.33
CA GLN A 287 13.81 -2.00 19.42
C GLN A 287 13.46 -3.49 19.22
N PRO A 288 14.46 -4.31 18.83
CA PRO A 288 14.26 -5.74 18.58
C PRO A 288 13.65 -6.49 19.79
N GLU A 289 14.03 -6.13 20.99
CA GLU A 289 13.61 -6.79 22.24
C GLU A 289 12.09 -6.69 22.44
N ARG A 290 11.50 -5.57 22.05
CA ARG A 290 10.05 -5.35 22.18
C ARG A 290 9.21 -6.17 21.18
N VAL A 291 9.83 -6.73 20.15
CA VAL A 291 9.15 -7.63 19.20
C VAL A 291 8.96 -9.00 19.81
N LEU A 292 9.92 -9.44 20.64
CA LEU A 292 9.90 -10.75 21.32
C LEU A 292 8.83 -10.82 22.41
N SER A 293 8.57 -9.70 23.11
CA SER A 293 7.59 -9.64 24.21
C SER A 293 6.13 -9.53 23.76
N ALA A 294 5.86 -9.32 22.48
CA ALA A 294 4.51 -9.10 21.92
C ALA A 294 3.94 -10.33 21.17
N GLY A 295 4.53 -11.53 21.39
CA GLY A 295 4.17 -12.81 20.75
C GLY A 295 3.00 -13.52 21.39
#